data_faaeac8f8148da3a4ac758c51472aab3
#
_entry.id   faaeac8f8148da3a4ac758c51472aab3
#
_cell.length_a   1.000
_cell.length_b   1.000
_cell.length_c   1.000
_cell.angle_alpha   90.00
_cell.angle_beta   90.00
_cell.angle_gamma   90.00
#
_symmetry.space_group_name_H-M   'P 1'
#
loop_
_entity.id
_entity.type
_entity.pdbx_description
1 polymer ?
#
loop_
_entity_poly.entity_id
_entity_poly.type
_entity_poly.pdbx_seq_one_letter_code
_entity_poly.pdbx_strand_id
1 'polypeptide(L)'
;GQSNMVYKMKLPGNYALPAKGENLAALELRKPANEMIRVFVVRRDDKPVSWKVADGESLAEVSAVGYFFGKALQEQLDVPVGIITAAVNGSRIETWTSKEAYEHSPVFGP
;
A
#
# COMPACT_ATOMS: atom_id res chain seq x y z
N GLY A 1 -8.94 -4.30 7.65
CA GLY A 1 -8.12 -5.51 7.76
C GLY A 1 -6.97 -5.54 6.76
N GLN A 2 -5.97 -6.36 7.01
CA GLN A 2 -4.76 -6.43 6.18
C GLN A 2 -5.03 -6.80 4.72
N SER A 3 -6.05 -7.60 4.42
CA SER A 3 -6.40 -7.95 3.03
C SER A 3 -6.80 -6.75 2.19
N ASN A 4 -7.52 -5.79 2.78
CA ASN A 4 -7.85 -4.54 2.11
C ASN A 4 -6.60 -3.70 1.83
N MET A 5 -5.64 -3.71 2.76
CA MET A 5 -4.38 -2.98 2.59
C MET A 5 -3.43 -3.65 1.60
N VAL A 6 -3.55 -4.95 1.38
CA VAL A 6 -2.78 -5.68 0.34
C VAL A 6 -3.38 -5.51 -1.05
N TYR A 7 -4.64 -5.09 -1.15
CA TYR A 7 -5.30 -4.92 -2.44
C TYR A 7 -4.54 -3.93 -3.33
N LYS A 8 -3.95 -4.43 -4.41
CA LYS A 8 -3.00 -3.69 -5.25
C LYS A 8 -3.69 -2.81 -6.28
N MET A 9 -3.00 -1.77 -6.71
CA MET A 9 -3.44 -0.92 -7.81
C MET A 9 -3.65 -1.73 -9.12
N LYS A 10 -2.75 -2.67 -9.42
CA LYS A 10 -2.91 -3.61 -10.54
C LYS A 10 -3.36 -4.97 -10.02
N LEU A 11 -4.56 -5.34 -10.34
CA LEU A 11 -5.09 -6.66 -10.00
C LEU A 11 -4.63 -7.71 -11.01
N PRO A 12 -4.28 -8.93 -10.55
CA PRO A 12 -4.19 -10.09 -11.44
C PRO A 12 -5.52 -10.32 -12.14
N GLY A 13 -5.49 -10.83 -13.38
CA GLY A 13 -6.67 -10.97 -14.25
C GLY A 13 -7.80 -11.88 -13.73
N ASN A 14 -7.57 -12.59 -12.62
CA ASN A 14 -8.56 -13.45 -11.96
C ASN A 14 -9.27 -12.80 -10.76
N TYR A 15 -8.97 -11.58 -10.43
CA TYR A 15 -9.71 -10.84 -9.40
C TYR A 15 -10.92 -10.15 -10.00
N ALA A 16 -12.05 -10.27 -9.31
CA ALA A 16 -13.27 -9.59 -9.72
C ALA A 16 -13.08 -8.07 -9.71
N LEU A 17 -13.38 -7.44 -10.83
CA LEU A 17 -13.49 -5.99 -10.90
C LEU A 17 -14.72 -5.54 -10.08
N PRO A 18 -14.73 -4.30 -9.58
CA PRO A 18 -15.89 -3.76 -8.91
C PRO A 18 -17.13 -3.92 -9.81
N ALA A 19 -18.21 -4.42 -9.22
CA ALA A 19 -19.44 -4.76 -9.96
C ALA A 19 -20.13 -3.54 -10.60
N LYS A 20 -19.79 -2.33 -10.17
CA LYS A 20 -20.30 -1.05 -10.70
C LYS A 20 -19.23 0.02 -10.61
N GLY A 21 -19.11 0.84 -11.65
CA GLY A 21 -18.25 2.00 -11.71
C GLY A 21 -16.97 1.80 -12.51
N GLU A 22 -16.26 2.88 -12.75
CA GLU A 22 -14.97 2.87 -13.42
C GLU A 22 -13.90 2.23 -12.53
N ASN A 23 -12.99 1.51 -13.15
CA ASN A 23 -11.79 1.03 -12.46
C ASN A 23 -10.81 2.20 -12.27
N LEU A 24 -10.98 2.95 -11.19
CA LEU A 24 -10.16 4.12 -10.88
C LEU A 24 -8.67 3.78 -10.80
N ALA A 25 -8.31 2.62 -10.29
CA ALA A 25 -6.92 2.20 -10.23
C ALA A 25 -6.34 2.02 -11.65
N ALA A 26 -7.08 1.40 -12.58
CA ALA A 26 -6.64 1.25 -13.95
C ALA A 26 -6.47 2.59 -14.67
N LEU A 27 -7.31 3.57 -14.37
CA LEU A 27 -7.17 4.93 -14.89
C LEU A 27 -5.91 5.62 -14.35
N GLU A 28 -5.66 5.52 -13.03
CA GLU A 28 -4.46 6.09 -12.42
C GLU A 28 -3.16 5.49 -12.98
N LEU A 29 -3.13 4.18 -13.23
CA LEU A 29 -1.96 3.51 -13.80
C LEU A 29 -1.60 3.97 -15.22
N ARG A 30 -2.50 4.64 -15.92
CA ARG A 30 -2.27 5.21 -17.26
C ARG A 30 -1.82 6.67 -17.24
N LYS A 31 -1.90 7.33 -16.09
CA LYS A 31 -1.50 8.73 -15.97
C LYS A 31 0.02 8.88 -16.00
N PRO A 32 0.52 10.07 -16.38
CA PRO A 32 1.93 10.41 -16.20
C PRO A 32 2.39 10.25 -14.76
N ALA A 33 3.68 10.07 -14.56
CA ALA A 33 4.28 9.99 -13.23
C ALA A 33 3.94 11.22 -12.38
N ASN A 34 3.61 10.99 -11.11
CA ASN A 34 3.43 12.05 -10.13
C ASN A 34 4.73 12.25 -9.34
N GLU A 35 5.48 13.29 -9.70
CA GLU A 35 6.76 13.63 -9.07
C GLU A 35 6.65 13.98 -7.57
N MET A 36 5.46 14.32 -7.09
CA MET A 36 5.18 14.66 -5.70
C MET A 36 4.87 13.44 -4.84
N ILE A 37 4.73 12.26 -5.44
CA ILE A 37 4.47 11.02 -4.69
C ILE A 37 5.62 10.03 -4.90
N ARG A 38 6.12 9.48 -3.79
CA ARG A 38 7.08 8.38 -3.77
C ARG A 38 6.43 7.17 -3.14
N VAL A 39 6.74 6.00 -3.65
CA VAL A 39 6.20 4.73 -3.17
C VAL A 39 7.32 3.77 -2.80
N PHE A 40 7.08 3.00 -1.74
CA PHE A 40 7.97 1.94 -1.27
C PHE A 40 7.13 0.73 -0.89
N VAL A 41 7.42 -0.42 -1.48
CA VAL A 41 6.72 -1.67 -1.17
C VAL A 41 7.66 -2.58 -0.38
N VAL A 42 7.29 -2.86 0.86
CA VAL A 42 8.03 -3.81 1.71
C VAL A 42 7.84 -5.23 1.14
N ARG A 43 8.92 -5.93 0.93
CA ARG A 43 8.94 -7.29 0.38
C ARG A 43 9.48 -8.27 1.40
N ARG A 44 9.07 -9.53 1.27
CA ARG A 44 9.58 -10.65 2.07
C ARG A 44 10.58 -11.53 1.31
N ASP A 45 10.77 -11.26 0.03
CA ASP A 45 11.79 -11.88 -0.79
C ASP A 45 13.09 -11.04 -0.74
N ASP A 46 14.21 -11.64 -1.13
CA ASP A 46 15.53 -11.00 -1.11
C ASP A 46 15.73 -9.99 -2.26
N LYS A 47 14.66 -9.61 -2.95
CA LYS A 47 14.77 -8.65 -4.05
C LYS A 47 15.02 -7.24 -3.50
N PRO A 48 15.89 -6.48 -4.16
CA PRO A 48 16.13 -5.09 -3.78
C PRO A 48 14.84 -4.27 -3.77
N VAL A 49 14.69 -3.46 -2.73
CA VAL A 49 13.59 -2.50 -2.61
C VAL A 49 14.16 -1.08 -2.58
N SER A 50 13.44 -0.16 -3.16
CA SER A 50 13.82 1.26 -3.17
C SER A 50 12.60 2.14 -3.30
N TRP A 51 12.75 3.40 -2.90
CA TRP A 51 11.78 4.44 -3.20
C TRP A 51 11.70 4.67 -4.71
N LYS A 52 10.48 4.74 -5.22
CA LYS A 52 10.21 5.02 -6.64
C LYS A 52 9.23 6.17 -6.78
N VAL A 53 9.34 6.90 -7.88
CA VAL A 53 8.30 7.87 -8.29
C VAL A 53 7.00 7.11 -8.57
N ALA A 54 5.86 7.69 -8.22
CA ALA A 54 4.56 7.12 -8.52
C ALA A 54 4.27 7.20 -10.02
N ASP A 55 4.45 6.09 -10.73
CA ASP A 55 4.12 5.90 -12.14
C ASP A 55 3.34 4.60 -12.34
N GLY A 56 2.92 4.32 -13.57
CA GLY A 56 2.12 3.12 -13.87
C GLY A 56 2.82 1.80 -13.54
N GLU A 57 4.14 1.74 -13.58
CA GLU A 57 4.92 0.55 -13.25
C GLU A 57 5.09 0.39 -11.73
N SER A 58 5.58 1.44 -11.07
CA SER A 58 5.85 1.42 -9.63
C SER A 58 4.58 1.28 -8.80
N LEU A 59 3.47 1.84 -9.25
CA LEU A 59 2.17 1.75 -8.58
C LEU A 59 1.53 0.37 -8.66
N ALA A 60 1.89 -0.47 -9.61
CA ALA A 60 1.24 -1.77 -9.84
C ALA A 60 1.15 -2.63 -8.57
N GLU A 61 2.18 -2.63 -7.75
CA GLU A 61 2.29 -3.42 -6.52
C GLU A 61 1.87 -2.67 -5.24
N VAL A 62 1.56 -1.39 -5.35
CA VAL A 62 1.21 -0.52 -4.22
C VAL A 62 -0.22 -0.80 -3.76
N SER A 63 -0.46 -0.69 -2.45
CA SER A 63 -1.80 -0.70 -1.87
C SER A 63 -2.69 0.37 -2.51
N ALA A 64 -3.82 -0.03 -3.08
CA ALA A 64 -4.77 0.93 -3.66
C ALA A 64 -5.32 1.89 -2.60
N VAL A 65 -5.68 1.39 -1.43
CA VAL A 65 -6.13 2.24 -0.30
C VAL A 65 -5.04 3.22 0.09
N GLY A 66 -3.80 2.74 0.25
CA GLY A 66 -2.66 3.59 0.60
C GLY A 66 -2.38 4.66 -0.46
N TYR A 67 -2.42 4.29 -1.72
CA TYR A 67 -2.19 5.24 -2.83
C TYR A 67 -3.25 6.35 -2.89
N PHE A 68 -4.54 5.98 -2.91
CA PHE A 68 -5.61 7.00 -2.99
C PHE A 68 -5.65 7.91 -1.77
N PHE A 69 -5.34 7.37 -0.58
CA PHE A 69 -5.19 8.19 0.62
C PHE A 69 -4.03 9.17 0.49
N GLY A 70 -2.84 8.68 0.11
CA GLY A 70 -1.66 9.53 -0.06
C GLY A 70 -1.82 10.57 -1.15
N LYS A 71 -2.48 10.21 -2.26
CA LYS A 71 -2.81 11.14 -3.34
C LYS A 71 -3.74 12.26 -2.87
N ALA A 72 -4.80 11.92 -2.14
CA ALA A 72 -5.71 12.92 -1.61
C ALA A 72 -5.01 13.89 -0.65
N LEU A 73 -4.10 13.39 0.20
CA LEU A 73 -3.28 14.24 1.06
C LEU A 73 -2.37 15.17 0.26
N GLN A 74 -1.69 14.64 -0.76
CA GLN A 74 -0.81 15.42 -1.61
C GLN A 74 -1.56 16.55 -2.31
N GLU A 75 -2.73 16.27 -2.86
CA GLU A 75 -3.56 17.25 -3.56
C GLU A 75 -4.10 18.33 -2.60
N GLN A 76 -4.48 17.98 -1.38
CA GLN A 76 -5.04 18.94 -0.41
C GLN A 76 -3.97 19.79 0.27
N LEU A 77 -2.81 19.22 0.56
CA LEU A 77 -1.75 19.90 1.31
C LEU A 77 -0.68 20.52 0.43
N ASP A 78 -0.64 20.15 -0.85
CA ASP A 78 0.38 20.57 -1.83
C ASP A 78 1.82 20.33 -1.34
N VAL A 79 2.06 19.16 -0.75
CA VAL A 79 3.36 18.72 -0.23
C VAL A 79 3.75 17.37 -0.81
N PRO A 80 5.06 17.05 -0.90
CA PRO A 80 5.49 15.71 -1.26
C PRO A 80 5.00 14.67 -0.24
N VAL A 81 4.56 13.51 -0.74
CA VAL A 81 4.06 12.40 0.09
C VAL A 81 4.82 11.12 -0.23
N GLY A 82 5.31 10.45 0.80
CA GLY A 82 5.87 9.10 0.72
C GLY A 82 4.86 8.06 1.21
N ILE A 83 4.64 7.02 0.42
CA ILE A 83 3.71 5.93 0.74
C ILE A 83 4.51 4.63 0.92
N ILE A 84 4.41 4.03 2.11
CA ILE A 84 5.00 2.72 2.39
C ILE A 84 3.87 1.68 2.45
N THR A 85 3.91 0.71 1.55
CA THR A 85 3.03 -0.45 1.61
C THR A 85 3.71 -1.56 2.38
N ALA A 86 3.21 -1.82 3.60
CA ALA A 86 3.67 -2.90 4.47
C ALA A 86 2.45 -3.69 4.96
N ALA A 87 2.04 -4.69 4.21
CA ALA A 87 0.87 -5.50 4.52
C ALA A 87 1.03 -6.93 4.00
N VAL A 88 0.53 -7.90 4.76
CA VAL A 88 0.58 -9.32 4.43
C VAL A 88 -0.78 -9.95 4.71
N ASN A 89 -1.37 -10.55 3.68
CA ASN A 89 -2.63 -11.30 3.81
C ASN A 89 -2.54 -12.40 4.85
N GLY A 90 -3.60 -12.55 5.66
CA GLY A 90 -3.71 -13.62 6.64
C GLY A 90 -2.76 -13.51 7.82
N SER A 91 -1.99 -12.42 7.94
CA SER A 91 -1.12 -12.23 9.10
C SER A 91 -1.92 -11.84 10.34
N ARG A 92 -1.46 -12.34 11.49
CA ARG A 92 -2.02 -11.98 12.79
C ARG A 92 -1.41 -10.68 13.29
N ILE A 93 -2.12 -9.98 14.18
CA ILE A 93 -1.66 -8.70 14.73
C ILE A 93 -0.35 -8.84 15.51
N GLU A 94 -0.14 -9.98 16.15
CA GLU A 94 1.05 -10.27 16.96
C GLU A 94 2.34 -10.18 16.13
N THR A 95 2.29 -10.56 14.85
CA THR A 95 3.45 -10.48 13.95
C THR A 95 3.85 -9.04 13.58
N TRP A 96 2.96 -8.09 13.85
CA TRP A 96 3.16 -6.65 13.61
C TRP A 96 3.42 -5.87 14.90
N THR A 97 3.38 -6.57 16.03
CA THR A 97 3.63 -5.97 17.35
C THR A 97 5.08 -6.23 17.73
N SER A 98 5.79 -5.21 18.19
CA SER A 98 7.15 -5.40 18.68
C SER A 98 7.17 -6.33 19.89
N LYS A 99 8.26 -7.07 20.08
CA LYS A 99 8.44 -7.93 21.25
C LYS A 99 8.24 -7.16 22.57
N GLU A 100 8.80 -5.97 22.64
CA GLU A 100 8.70 -5.09 23.80
C GLU A 100 7.24 -4.70 24.09
N ALA A 101 6.48 -4.27 23.07
CA ALA A 101 5.08 -3.92 23.24
C ALA A 101 4.23 -5.13 23.64
N TYR A 102 4.57 -6.31 23.12
CA TYR A 102 3.89 -7.56 23.46
C TYR A 102 4.12 -7.94 24.93
N GLU A 103 5.37 -7.90 25.40
CA GLU A 103 5.75 -8.24 26.78
C GLU A 103 5.18 -7.27 27.81
N HIS A 104 4.95 -6.01 27.45
CA HIS A 104 4.37 -5.00 28.32
C HIS A 104 2.84 -4.88 28.21
N SER A 105 2.22 -5.70 27.38
CA SER A 105 0.76 -5.68 27.22
C SER A 105 0.05 -6.28 28.41
N PRO A 106 -0.93 -5.62 29.02
CA PRO A 106 -1.74 -6.20 30.10
C PRO A 106 -2.61 -7.37 29.63
N VAL A 107 -2.75 -7.56 28.31
CA VAL A 107 -3.56 -8.61 27.70
C VAL A 107 -2.73 -9.82 27.27
N PHE A 108 -1.51 -9.58 26.79
CA PHE A 108 -0.64 -10.61 26.19
C PHE A 108 0.67 -10.84 26.95
N GLY A 109 1.00 -9.96 27.89
CA GLY A 109 2.17 -10.09 28.74
C GLY A 109 2.02 -11.25 29.74
N PRO A 110 3.15 -11.77 30.28
CA PRO A 110 3.13 -12.83 31.27
C PRO A 110 2.42 -12.44 32.56
#